data_7537cd3a7b4830d74dedb85ffec7c6ca
#
_entry.id   7537cd3a7b4830d74dedb85ffec7c6ca
#
_cell.length_a   1.000
_cell.length_b   1.000
_cell.length_c   1.000
_cell.angle_alpha   90.00
_cell.angle_beta   90.00
_cell.angle_gamma   90.00
#
_symmetry.space_group_name_H-M   'P 1'
#
loop_
_entity.id
_entity.type
_entity.pdbx_description
1 polymer ?
#
loop_
_entity_poly.entity_id
_entity_poly.type
_entity_poly.pdbx_seq_one_letter_code
_entity_poly.pdbx_strand_id
1 'polypeptide(L)'
;PNDASENADSDGDGIGDNADTDDDNDNWSDTIEIACGTNPRDSGDKPIDSDNDGDPDCLDPDDDNDGYLDTEDLFPFDNQEWADNDLDGTGDNADTDDDNDQYLDQDEIDCLTDPFDSTSTPDDFDKDLIPDCIDPNDDNDSCPDTEDEFPLDPEFCQDTDGDGIDDRFDFDSDNDGIPDHRDQFPQDPNASADSDGDGIPDSQDTDKNNDGFPDDQIIVSSVITPNQPGIEETWKIINIQDYP
;
A
#
# COMPACT_ATOMS: atom_id res chain seq x y z
N PRO A 1 49.43 -8.83 -57.23
CA PRO A 1 50.29 -9.90 -57.68
C PRO A 1 49.60 -11.20 -57.38
N ASN A 2 49.25 -11.94 -58.45
CA ASN A 2 48.57 -13.23 -58.31
C ASN A 2 49.54 -14.22 -57.65
N ASP A 3 49.31 -14.54 -56.38
CA ASP A 3 49.85 -15.71 -55.79
C ASP A 3 49.10 -16.94 -56.34
N ALA A 4 49.80 -17.89 -56.91
CA ALA A 4 49.17 -19.03 -57.57
C ALA A 4 48.60 -20.04 -56.54
N SER A 5 48.74 -19.77 -55.23
CA SER A 5 48.15 -20.53 -54.14
C SER A 5 46.81 -19.92 -53.66
N GLU A 6 46.48 -18.69 -54.06
CA GLU A 6 45.27 -17.98 -53.71
C GLU A 6 44.24 -18.04 -54.81
N ASN A 7 43.13 -18.73 -54.59
CA ASN A 7 42.07 -18.90 -55.57
C ASN A 7 40.73 -18.25 -55.21
N ALA A 8 40.62 -17.71 -54.01
CA ALA A 8 39.45 -17.02 -53.52
C ALA A 8 39.85 -15.69 -52.89
N ASP A 9 38.94 -14.73 -52.90
CA ASP A 9 38.99 -13.37 -52.32
C ASP A 9 37.50 -13.07 -52.08
N SER A 10 37.01 -13.43 -50.88
CA SER A 10 35.59 -13.56 -50.62
C SER A 10 34.91 -12.21 -50.44
N ASP A 11 35.61 -11.21 -49.89
CA ASP A 11 35.12 -9.82 -49.71
C ASP A 11 35.51 -8.89 -50.87
N GLY A 12 36.53 -9.24 -51.68
CA GLY A 12 36.97 -8.48 -52.85
C GLY A 12 37.90 -7.34 -52.49
N ASP A 13 38.60 -7.35 -51.37
CA ASP A 13 39.50 -6.29 -50.91
C ASP A 13 40.90 -6.35 -51.54
N GLY A 14 41.24 -7.48 -52.19
CA GLY A 14 42.49 -7.76 -52.90
C GLY A 14 43.52 -8.48 -52.08
N ILE A 15 43.21 -8.95 -50.90
CA ILE A 15 43.92 -9.97 -50.13
C ILE A 15 43.18 -11.31 -50.41
N GLY A 16 43.84 -12.37 -50.50
CA GLY A 16 43.17 -13.67 -50.70
C GLY A 16 42.89 -14.36 -49.39
N ASP A 17 41.86 -15.21 -49.35
CA ASP A 17 41.37 -15.89 -48.16
C ASP A 17 42.44 -16.64 -47.34
N ASN A 18 43.55 -17.11 -47.94
CA ASN A 18 44.62 -17.76 -47.20
C ASN A 18 45.54 -16.78 -46.44
N ALA A 19 45.53 -15.52 -46.80
CA ALA A 19 46.38 -14.48 -46.23
C ALA A 19 45.58 -13.42 -45.44
N ASP A 20 44.29 -13.41 -45.68
CA ASP A 20 43.34 -12.58 -44.92
C ASP A 20 43.09 -13.19 -43.54
N THR A 21 42.64 -12.42 -42.61
CA THR A 21 42.29 -12.83 -41.24
C THR A 21 40.81 -12.56 -40.94
N ASP A 22 40.08 -11.97 -41.93
CA ASP A 22 38.67 -11.68 -41.91
C ASP A 22 38.18 -11.73 -43.35
N ASP A 23 37.96 -13.01 -43.83
CA ASP A 23 37.73 -13.35 -45.24
C ASP A 23 36.52 -12.65 -45.87
N ASP A 24 35.57 -12.15 -45.06
CA ASP A 24 34.36 -11.51 -45.59
C ASP A 24 34.13 -10.07 -45.07
N ASN A 25 35.09 -9.54 -44.28
CA ASN A 25 35.12 -8.17 -43.78
C ASN A 25 33.87 -7.78 -42.95
N ASP A 26 33.37 -8.69 -42.10
CA ASP A 26 32.24 -8.42 -41.21
C ASP A 26 32.65 -7.92 -39.83
N ASN A 27 33.98 -7.78 -39.59
CA ASN A 27 34.69 -7.39 -38.37
C ASN A 27 34.94 -8.54 -37.37
N TRP A 28 34.59 -9.74 -37.68
CA TRP A 28 35.01 -10.92 -36.96
C TRP A 28 36.19 -11.61 -37.66
N SER A 29 37.09 -12.13 -36.89
CA SER A 29 38.20 -12.86 -37.53
C SER A 29 37.77 -14.30 -37.83
N ASP A 30 38.30 -14.89 -38.93
CA ASP A 30 38.05 -16.28 -39.29
C ASP A 30 38.25 -17.26 -38.13
N THR A 31 39.22 -16.96 -37.26
CA THR A 31 39.53 -17.82 -36.11
C THR A 31 38.44 -17.76 -35.06
N ILE A 32 37.84 -16.64 -34.84
CA ILE A 32 36.68 -16.47 -33.93
C ILE A 32 35.46 -17.13 -34.53
N GLU A 33 35.18 -16.87 -35.80
CA GLU A 33 34.02 -17.45 -36.49
C GLU A 33 34.09 -18.98 -36.54
N ILE A 34 35.25 -19.53 -36.87
CA ILE A 34 35.45 -21.00 -36.82
C ILE A 34 35.25 -21.54 -35.39
N ALA A 35 35.68 -20.82 -34.37
CA ALA A 35 35.49 -21.23 -32.98
C ALA A 35 34.01 -21.18 -32.56
N CYS A 36 33.27 -20.23 -33.04
CA CYS A 36 31.82 -20.05 -32.78
C CYS A 36 30.94 -20.89 -33.73
N GLY A 37 31.54 -21.44 -34.81
CA GLY A 37 30.84 -22.34 -35.73
C GLY A 37 30.09 -21.55 -36.83
N THR A 38 30.43 -20.29 -37.09
CA THR A 38 29.96 -19.50 -38.19
C THR A 38 30.88 -19.65 -39.42
N ASN A 39 30.52 -19.04 -40.54
CA ASN A 39 31.20 -19.21 -41.81
C ASN A 39 32.06 -17.96 -42.16
N PRO A 40 33.41 -18.06 -42.08
CA PRO A 40 34.33 -16.93 -42.32
C PRO A 40 34.25 -16.25 -43.71
N ARG A 41 33.38 -16.72 -44.59
CA ARG A 41 33.24 -16.24 -45.97
C ARG A 41 31.83 -15.73 -46.29
N ASP A 42 31.01 -15.59 -45.28
CA ASP A 42 29.62 -15.13 -45.41
C ASP A 42 29.31 -14.08 -44.33
N SER A 43 29.50 -12.83 -44.64
CA SER A 43 29.27 -11.70 -43.73
C SER A 43 27.83 -11.58 -43.15
N GLY A 44 26.95 -12.49 -43.59
CA GLY A 44 25.61 -12.66 -43.03
C GLY A 44 25.50 -13.76 -41.97
N ASP A 45 26.55 -14.58 -41.83
CA ASP A 45 26.61 -15.70 -40.90
C ASP A 45 27.73 -15.49 -39.85
N LYS A 46 27.53 -14.49 -38.98
CA LYS A 46 28.49 -14.01 -38.00
C LYS A 46 28.16 -14.42 -36.55
N PRO A 47 29.17 -14.48 -35.67
CA PRO A 47 28.94 -14.70 -34.26
C PRO A 47 27.98 -13.67 -33.62
N ILE A 48 27.19 -14.11 -32.64
CA ILE A 48 26.39 -13.22 -31.82
C ILE A 48 27.31 -12.63 -30.74
N ASP A 49 27.08 -11.37 -30.41
CA ASP A 49 27.75 -10.60 -29.37
C ASP A 49 26.64 -9.76 -28.71
N SER A 50 26.11 -10.28 -27.59
CA SER A 50 24.87 -9.77 -27.00
C SER A 50 25.05 -8.44 -26.31
N ASP A 51 26.19 -8.23 -25.66
CA ASP A 51 26.53 -6.99 -24.95
C ASP A 51 27.33 -5.99 -25.80
N ASN A 52 27.86 -6.43 -26.94
CA ASN A 52 28.67 -5.64 -27.88
C ASN A 52 30.02 -5.18 -27.33
N ASP A 53 30.66 -6.00 -26.52
CA ASP A 53 31.98 -5.70 -25.97
C ASP A 53 33.15 -6.15 -26.90
N GLY A 54 32.85 -7.03 -27.87
CA GLY A 54 33.76 -7.53 -28.89
C GLY A 54 34.28 -8.94 -28.64
N ASP A 55 33.84 -9.59 -27.59
CA ASP A 55 33.95 -11.03 -27.36
C ASP A 55 32.57 -11.67 -27.66
N PRO A 56 32.45 -12.66 -28.55
CA PRO A 56 31.16 -13.22 -28.90
C PRO A 56 30.66 -14.23 -27.85
N ASP A 57 29.35 -14.35 -27.68
CA ASP A 57 28.67 -15.21 -26.69
C ASP A 57 29.24 -16.65 -26.64
N CYS A 58 29.72 -17.19 -27.74
CA CYS A 58 30.29 -18.52 -27.76
C CYS A 58 31.67 -18.61 -27.09
N LEU A 59 32.34 -17.52 -26.79
CA LEU A 59 33.66 -17.42 -26.18
C LEU A 59 33.66 -16.56 -24.94
N ASP A 60 32.61 -15.78 -24.75
CA ASP A 60 32.42 -14.95 -23.57
C ASP A 60 31.92 -15.81 -22.39
N PRO A 61 32.36 -15.60 -21.20
CA PRO A 61 31.83 -16.25 -20.00
C PRO A 61 30.71 -15.46 -19.27
N ASP A 62 30.36 -14.22 -19.76
CA ASP A 62 29.39 -13.29 -19.15
C ASP A 62 28.75 -12.51 -20.30
N ASP A 63 27.81 -13.18 -21.01
CA ASP A 63 27.29 -12.78 -22.34
C ASP A 63 26.54 -11.43 -22.35
N ASP A 64 26.12 -10.92 -21.20
CA ASP A 64 25.41 -9.63 -21.08
C ASP A 64 26.16 -8.57 -20.24
N ASN A 65 27.32 -8.95 -19.69
CA ASN A 65 28.22 -8.10 -18.90
C ASN A 65 27.55 -7.49 -17.66
N ASP A 66 26.67 -8.23 -16.98
CA ASP A 66 26.04 -7.79 -15.74
C ASP A 66 26.91 -8.07 -14.51
N GLY A 67 27.96 -8.92 -14.66
CA GLY A 67 28.94 -9.30 -13.64
C GLY A 67 28.70 -10.67 -13.03
N TYR A 68 27.67 -11.39 -13.47
CA TYR A 68 27.46 -12.81 -13.21
C TYR A 68 27.91 -13.64 -14.41
N LEU A 69 28.45 -14.81 -14.17
CA LEU A 69 28.86 -15.69 -15.28
C LEU A 69 27.65 -16.46 -15.79
N ASP A 70 27.59 -16.75 -17.11
CA ASP A 70 26.50 -17.55 -17.72
C ASP A 70 26.19 -18.86 -17.00
N THR A 71 27.20 -19.45 -16.35
CA THR A 71 27.04 -20.69 -15.59
C THR A 71 26.40 -20.51 -14.21
N GLU A 72 26.31 -19.29 -13.75
CA GLU A 72 25.78 -18.87 -12.44
C GLU A 72 24.55 -17.97 -12.62
N ASP A 73 24.27 -17.55 -13.85
CA ASP A 73 23.17 -16.69 -14.27
C ASP A 73 22.01 -17.50 -14.87
N LEU A 74 20.80 -17.19 -14.46
CA LEU A 74 19.58 -17.78 -15.02
C LEU A 74 19.08 -17.03 -16.27
N PHE A 75 19.59 -15.81 -16.50
CA PHE A 75 19.23 -14.94 -17.62
C PHE A 75 20.46 -14.43 -18.40
N PRO A 76 21.32 -15.28 -18.97
CA PRO A 76 22.65 -14.92 -19.49
C PRO A 76 22.67 -13.88 -20.64
N PHE A 77 21.52 -13.37 -21.05
CA PHE A 77 21.36 -12.36 -22.10
C PHE A 77 20.56 -11.16 -21.66
N ASP A 78 20.25 -11.03 -20.36
CA ASP A 78 19.51 -9.91 -19.81
C ASP A 78 20.24 -9.28 -18.61
N ASN A 79 21.04 -8.26 -18.90
CA ASN A 79 21.87 -7.56 -17.93
C ASN A 79 21.13 -6.86 -16.77
N GLN A 80 19.87 -7.11 -16.61
CA GLN A 80 19.05 -6.61 -15.50
C GLN A 80 18.62 -7.75 -14.57
N GLU A 81 18.79 -9.01 -14.99
CA GLU A 81 18.34 -10.20 -14.28
C GLU A 81 19.44 -11.24 -14.20
N TRP A 82 19.64 -11.87 -13.04
CA TRP A 82 20.60 -12.96 -12.85
C TRP A 82 20.08 -14.10 -11.97
N ALA A 83 18.99 -13.85 -11.23
CA ALA A 83 18.38 -14.80 -10.30
C ALA A 83 16.86 -14.92 -10.52
N ASP A 84 16.29 -16.04 -10.12
CA ASP A 84 14.86 -16.35 -10.18
C ASP A 84 14.62 -17.34 -9.03
N ASN A 85 14.16 -16.80 -7.89
CA ASN A 85 14.12 -17.53 -6.63
C ASN A 85 13.07 -18.63 -6.63
N ASP A 86 11.89 -18.37 -7.21
CA ASP A 86 10.78 -19.33 -7.28
C ASP A 86 10.74 -20.15 -8.56
N LEU A 87 11.58 -19.82 -9.55
CA LEU A 87 11.73 -20.50 -10.84
C LEU A 87 10.47 -20.41 -11.73
N ASP A 88 9.76 -19.30 -11.68
CA ASP A 88 8.58 -19.07 -12.54
C ASP A 88 8.95 -18.53 -13.94
N GLY A 89 10.19 -18.04 -14.11
CA GLY A 89 10.74 -17.51 -15.36
C GLY A 89 10.73 -15.99 -15.44
N THR A 90 10.33 -15.28 -14.37
CA THR A 90 10.54 -13.86 -14.13
C THR A 90 11.77 -13.73 -13.25
N GLY A 91 12.66 -12.77 -13.50
CA GLY A 91 13.83 -12.57 -12.63
C GLY A 91 13.47 -11.77 -11.41
N ASP A 92 14.21 -11.98 -10.30
CA ASP A 92 13.95 -11.37 -9.00
C ASP A 92 13.90 -9.81 -9.04
N ASN A 93 14.56 -9.16 -10.01
CA ASN A 93 14.48 -7.70 -10.12
C ASN A 93 13.20 -7.20 -10.80
N ALA A 94 12.56 -8.03 -11.61
CA ALA A 94 11.32 -7.71 -12.35
C ALA A 94 10.10 -8.33 -11.69
N ASP A 95 10.28 -9.34 -10.86
CA ASP A 95 9.21 -9.95 -10.08
C ASP A 95 8.78 -9.00 -8.94
N THR A 96 7.64 -9.18 -8.43
CA THR A 96 7.06 -8.44 -7.31
C THR A 96 6.64 -9.35 -6.16
N ASP A 97 6.85 -10.67 -6.32
CA ASP A 97 6.54 -11.74 -5.37
C ASP A 97 7.57 -12.85 -5.60
N ASP A 98 8.83 -12.57 -5.17
CA ASP A 98 10.04 -13.34 -5.51
C ASP A 98 10.00 -14.82 -5.08
N ASP A 99 9.12 -15.20 -4.16
CA ASP A 99 8.98 -16.59 -3.68
C ASP A 99 7.61 -17.22 -3.94
N ASN A 100 6.70 -16.44 -4.61
CA ASN A 100 5.37 -16.88 -5.04
C ASN A 100 4.47 -17.36 -3.87
N ASP A 101 4.54 -16.70 -2.71
CA ASP A 101 3.71 -17.00 -1.56
C ASP A 101 2.39 -16.19 -1.50
N GLN A 102 2.21 -15.24 -2.43
CA GLN A 102 1.10 -14.33 -2.66
C GLN A 102 1.19 -12.99 -1.92
N TYR A 103 2.18 -12.78 -1.07
CA TYR A 103 2.49 -11.45 -0.55
C TYR A 103 3.51 -10.79 -1.47
N LEU A 104 3.46 -9.47 -1.56
CA LEU A 104 4.41 -8.75 -2.41
C LEU A 104 5.70 -8.51 -1.64
N ASP A 105 6.84 -8.55 -2.32
CA ASP A 105 8.17 -8.29 -1.72
C ASP A 105 8.18 -7.01 -0.90
N GLN A 106 7.54 -5.95 -1.42
CA GLN A 106 7.51 -4.67 -0.73
C GLN A 106 6.70 -4.75 0.57
N ASP A 107 5.60 -5.47 0.57
CA ASP A 107 4.75 -5.65 1.75
C ASP A 107 5.47 -6.49 2.80
N GLU A 108 6.22 -7.50 2.36
CA GLU A 108 7.05 -8.33 3.23
C GLU A 108 8.20 -7.55 3.87
N ILE A 109 8.91 -6.73 3.05
CA ILE A 109 9.97 -5.84 3.55
C ILE A 109 9.40 -4.87 4.59
N ASP A 110 8.23 -4.28 4.34
CA ASP A 110 7.57 -3.35 5.24
C ASP A 110 7.11 -4.04 6.54
N CYS A 111 6.71 -5.30 6.46
CA CYS A 111 6.31 -6.15 7.59
C CYS A 111 7.48 -6.92 8.24
N LEU A 112 8.71 -6.76 7.74
CA LEU A 112 9.93 -7.39 8.26
C LEU A 112 9.96 -8.92 8.10
N THR A 113 9.36 -9.44 7.07
CA THR A 113 9.51 -10.81 6.57
C THR A 113 10.53 -10.90 5.44
N ASP A 114 10.81 -12.09 4.92
CA ASP A 114 11.87 -12.33 3.93
C ASP A 114 11.22 -12.66 2.58
N PRO A 115 11.30 -11.76 1.57
CA PRO A 115 10.66 -11.92 0.27
C PRO A 115 11.22 -13.08 -0.58
N PHE A 116 12.27 -13.75 -0.09
CA PHE A 116 12.86 -14.92 -0.77
C PHE A 116 12.55 -16.26 -0.08
N ASP A 117 11.77 -16.26 1.00
CA ASP A 117 11.43 -17.47 1.77
C ASP A 117 9.91 -17.60 1.96
N SER A 118 9.23 -18.32 1.10
CA SER A 118 7.78 -18.59 1.11
C SER A 118 7.24 -19.25 2.40
N THR A 119 8.09 -19.43 3.39
CA THR A 119 7.68 -19.83 4.75
C THR A 119 7.75 -18.68 5.75
N SER A 120 8.23 -17.52 5.32
CA SER A 120 8.39 -16.32 6.12
C SER A 120 7.28 -15.30 5.87
N THR A 121 6.04 -15.74 5.83
CA THR A 121 4.87 -14.90 5.54
C THR A 121 4.59 -13.87 6.63
N PRO A 122 4.13 -12.66 6.28
CA PRO A 122 3.63 -11.72 7.26
C PRO A 122 2.34 -12.21 7.94
N ASP A 123 2.03 -11.66 9.11
CA ASP A 123 0.73 -11.90 9.74
C ASP A 123 -0.37 -11.21 8.89
N ASP A 124 -1.47 -11.90 8.64
CA ASP A 124 -2.65 -11.48 7.89
C ASP A 124 -3.86 -12.18 8.51
N PHE A 125 -4.56 -11.46 9.39
CA PHE A 125 -5.58 -12.05 10.23
C PHE A 125 -6.86 -12.41 9.47
N ASP A 126 -7.33 -11.52 8.59
CA ASP A 126 -8.57 -11.70 7.83
C ASP A 126 -8.37 -12.42 6.50
N LYS A 127 -7.11 -12.56 6.05
CA LYS A 127 -6.67 -13.27 4.84
C LYS A 127 -7.15 -12.64 3.54
N ASP A 128 -7.11 -11.33 3.47
CA ASP A 128 -7.41 -10.59 2.27
C ASP A 128 -6.18 -10.29 1.40
N LEU A 129 -4.98 -10.73 1.87
CA LEU A 129 -3.65 -10.55 1.26
C LEU A 129 -3.09 -9.13 1.44
N ILE A 130 -3.59 -8.39 2.40
CA ILE A 130 -2.95 -7.19 2.92
C ILE A 130 -2.46 -7.54 4.32
N PRO A 131 -1.15 -7.52 4.59
CA PRO A 131 -0.63 -7.84 5.92
C PRO A 131 -1.09 -6.88 7.01
N ASP A 132 -1.35 -7.38 8.22
CA ASP A 132 -1.77 -6.60 9.39
C ASP A 132 -0.88 -5.37 9.65
N CYS A 133 0.41 -5.45 9.31
CA CYS A 133 1.35 -4.35 9.56
C CYS A 133 1.10 -3.11 8.68
N ILE A 134 0.37 -3.25 7.57
CA ILE A 134 0.05 -2.21 6.59
C ILE A 134 -1.45 -2.12 6.29
N ASP A 135 -2.26 -3.05 6.78
CA ASP A 135 -3.71 -2.99 6.68
C ASP A 135 -4.26 -1.90 7.61
N PRO A 136 -5.21 -1.09 7.19
CA PRO A 136 -5.93 -0.17 8.06
C PRO A 136 -7.11 -0.78 8.82
N ASN A 137 -7.41 -2.08 8.62
CA ASN A 137 -8.55 -2.79 9.22
C ASN A 137 -8.31 -4.31 9.24
N ASP A 138 -7.46 -4.76 10.16
CA ASP A 138 -6.87 -6.11 10.24
C ASP A 138 -7.88 -7.27 10.28
N ASP A 139 -9.12 -7.03 10.67
CA ASP A 139 -10.15 -8.06 10.77
C ASP A 139 -11.33 -7.89 9.79
N ASN A 140 -11.25 -6.85 8.93
CA ASN A 140 -12.25 -6.52 7.90
C ASN A 140 -13.68 -6.36 8.46
N ASP A 141 -13.80 -5.86 9.69
CA ASP A 141 -15.10 -5.49 10.25
C ASP A 141 -15.56 -4.11 9.73
N SER A 142 -16.38 -3.38 10.44
CA SER A 142 -16.85 -2.06 10.03
C SER A 142 -16.01 -0.90 10.57
N CYS A 143 -15.00 -1.20 11.40
CA CYS A 143 -14.15 -0.23 12.07
C CYS A 143 -12.70 -0.32 11.60
N PRO A 144 -12.06 0.77 11.21
CA PRO A 144 -10.61 0.80 11.03
C PRO A 144 -9.88 0.63 12.36
N ASP A 145 -8.70 0.00 12.37
CA ASP A 145 -7.88 -0.24 13.57
C ASP A 145 -7.64 0.99 14.44
N THR A 146 -7.58 2.17 13.81
CA THR A 146 -7.39 3.44 14.52
C THR A 146 -8.60 3.86 15.37
N GLU A 147 -9.76 3.27 15.11
CA GLU A 147 -11.05 3.53 15.77
C GLU A 147 -11.56 2.27 16.46
N ASP A 148 -10.84 1.14 16.34
CA ASP A 148 -11.19 -0.16 16.86
C ASP A 148 -10.39 -0.47 18.14
N GLU A 149 -11.08 -0.84 19.20
CA GLU A 149 -10.45 -1.30 20.44
C GLU A 149 -10.01 -2.78 20.36
N PHE A 150 -10.48 -3.51 19.36
CA PHE A 150 -10.24 -4.94 19.17
C PHE A 150 -9.84 -5.29 17.73
N PRO A 151 -8.76 -4.72 17.15
CA PRO A 151 -8.41 -4.79 15.73
C PRO A 151 -8.25 -6.20 15.12
N LEU A 152 -8.35 -7.24 15.91
CA LEU A 152 -8.27 -8.65 15.48
C LEU A 152 -9.51 -9.45 15.90
N ASP A 153 -10.64 -8.79 16.18
CA ASP A 153 -11.89 -9.47 16.54
C ASP A 153 -13.08 -8.91 15.75
N PRO A 154 -13.44 -9.51 14.61
CA PRO A 154 -14.46 -8.98 13.69
C PRO A 154 -15.89 -8.93 14.27
N GLU A 155 -16.06 -9.30 15.54
CA GLU A 155 -17.32 -9.17 16.25
C GLU A 155 -17.38 -7.94 17.16
N PHE A 156 -16.24 -7.27 17.41
CA PHE A 156 -16.11 -6.14 18.32
C PHE A 156 -15.42 -4.95 17.67
N CYS A 157 -16.00 -3.76 17.85
CA CYS A 157 -15.48 -2.50 17.35
C CYS A 157 -15.18 -1.50 18.47
N GLN A 158 -16.15 -1.25 19.34
CA GLN A 158 -16.04 -0.25 20.40
C GLN A 158 -16.71 -0.74 21.68
N ASP A 159 -16.06 -0.48 22.83
CA ASP A 159 -16.56 -0.75 24.17
C ASP A 159 -16.31 0.50 25.03
N THR A 160 -17.29 1.42 24.99
CA THR A 160 -17.15 2.79 25.54
C THR A 160 -16.94 2.79 27.06
N ASP A 161 -17.54 1.85 27.80
CA ASP A 161 -17.43 1.77 29.26
C ASP A 161 -16.40 0.75 29.76
N GLY A 162 -15.85 -0.10 28.85
CA GLY A 162 -14.84 -1.10 29.17
C GLY A 162 -15.38 -2.32 29.92
N ASP A 163 -16.65 -2.66 29.77
CA ASP A 163 -17.26 -3.80 30.46
C ASP A 163 -17.11 -5.14 29.71
N GLY A 164 -16.63 -5.10 28.43
CA GLY A 164 -16.39 -6.25 27.57
C GLY A 164 -17.59 -6.60 26.69
N ILE A 165 -18.52 -5.70 26.53
CA ILE A 165 -19.65 -5.79 25.59
C ILE A 165 -19.51 -4.66 24.58
N ASP A 166 -19.45 -5.02 23.29
CA ASP A 166 -19.40 -4.04 22.21
C ASP A 166 -20.63 -3.11 22.23
N ASP A 167 -20.45 -1.80 22.00
CA ASP A 167 -21.51 -0.78 22.04
C ASP A 167 -22.73 -1.16 21.16
N ARG A 168 -22.52 -1.94 20.08
CA ARG A 168 -23.61 -2.41 19.19
C ARG A 168 -24.55 -3.41 19.88
N PHE A 169 -24.08 -4.07 20.93
CA PHE A 169 -24.81 -5.12 21.67
C PHE A 169 -25.06 -4.73 23.11
N ASP A 170 -24.48 -3.63 23.57
CA ASP A 170 -24.70 -3.10 24.90
C ASP A 170 -26.08 -2.43 25.00
N PHE A 171 -26.57 -2.40 26.20
CA PHE A 171 -27.84 -1.76 26.55
C PHE A 171 -27.66 -0.33 27.07
N ASP A 172 -26.47 -0.01 27.58
CA ASP A 172 -26.08 1.22 28.25
C ASP A 172 -24.58 1.43 28.05
N SER A 173 -24.21 1.82 26.80
CA SER A 173 -22.84 1.78 26.26
C SER A 173 -21.81 2.59 27.04
N ASP A 174 -22.23 3.61 27.83
CA ASP A 174 -21.33 4.43 28.64
C ASP A 174 -21.51 4.22 30.15
N ASN A 175 -22.43 3.32 30.53
CA ASN A 175 -22.72 2.91 31.89
C ASN A 175 -23.08 4.08 32.83
N ASP A 176 -23.76 5.11 32.31
CA ASP A 176 -24.25 6.26 33.09
C ASP A 176 -25.56 5.91 33.86
N GLY A 177 -26.18 4.78 33.52
CA GLY A 177 -27.43 4.26 34.06
C GLY A 177 -28.67 4.66 33.22
N ILE A 178 -28.49 5.29 32.05
CA ILE A 178 -29.55 5.60 31.10
C ILE A 178 -29.33 4.72 29.85
N PRO A 179 -30.24 3.83 29.53
CA PRO A 179 -30.08 2.97 28.34
C PRO A 179 -30.01 3.78 27.04
N ASP A 180 -29.18 3.31 26.07
CA ASP A 180 -28.91 3.98 24.77
C ASP A 180 -30.15 4.45 24.03
N HIS A 181 -31.23 3.66 24.05
CA HIS A 181 -32.49 4.02 23.38
C HIS A 181 -33.23 5.21 24.05
N ARG A 182 -32.74 5.68 25.18
CA ARG A 182 -33.24 6.83 25.96
C ARG A 182 -32.20 7.90 26.16
N ASP A 183 -30.97 7.59 25.83
CA ASP A 183 -29.83 8.47 25.90
C ASP A 183 -29.63 9.21 24.58
N GLN A 184 -29.46 10.52 24.65
CA GLN A 184 -29.13 11.33 23.46
C GLN A 184 -27.60 11.39 23.20
N PHE A 185 -26.81 10.89 24.16
CA PHE A 185 -25.33 10.83 24.10
C PHE A 185 -24.81 9.49 24.59
N PRO A 186 -25.13 8.35 23.94
CA PRO A 186 -24.89 7.00 24.46
C PRO A 186 -23.42 6.61 24.70
N GLN A 187 -22.49 7.49 24.36
CA GLN A 187 -21.06 7.29 24.52
C GLN A 187 -20.39 8.33 25.43
N ASP A 188 -21.18 9.18 26.13
CA ASP A 188 -20.64 10.17 27.08
C ASP A 188 -21.28 10.00 28.47
N PRO A 189 -20.58 9.32 29.42
CA PRO A 189 -21.10 9.02 30.74
C PRO A 189 -21.41 10.27 31.63
N ASN A 190 -21.26 11.46 31.07
CA ASN A 190 -21.58 12.72 31.76
C ASN A 190 -22.76 13.47 31.11
N ALA A 191 -23.37 12.89 30.06
CA ALA A 191 -24.38 13.56 29.26
C ALA A 191 -25.44 12.55 28.78
N SER A 192 -26.72 12.80 29.05
CA SER A 192 -27.81 11.92 28.61
C SER A 192 -29.03 12.63 28.04
N ALA A 193 -29.08 13.98 28.11
CA ALA A 193 -30.17 14.77 27.61
C ALA A 193 -29.71 16.01 26.89
N ASP A 194 -30.42 16.39 25.83
CA ASP A 194 -30.34 17.64 25.09
C ASP A 194 -31.78 18.13 24.90
N SER A 195 -32.17 19.07 25.71
CA SER A 195 -33.60 19.50 25.82
C SER A 195 -34.09 20.29 24.62
N ASP A 196 -33.20 21.01 23.94
CA ASP A 196 -33.56 21.83 22.79
C ASP A 196 -33.02 21.31 21.45
N GLY A 197 -32.15 20.31 21.47
CA GLY A 197 -31.64 19.60 20.27
C GLY A 197 -30.57 20.39 19.55
N ASP A 198 -29.79 21.23 20.23
CA ASP A 198 -28.72 22.01 19.61
C ASP A 198 -27.36 21.25 19.56
N GLY A 199 -27.28 20.08 20.18
CA GLY A 199 -26.09 19.23 20.23
C GLY A 199 -25.19 19.47 21.44
N ILE A 200 -25.62 20.36 22.36
CA ILE A 200 -24.93 20.58 23.65
C ILE A 200 -25.72 19.85 24.73
N PRO A 201 -25.10 18.94 25.49
CA PRO A 201 -25.81 18.26 26.58
C PRO A 201 -26.34 19.25 27.63
N ASP A 202 -27.52 18.99 28.18
CA ASP A 202 -28.12 19.76 29.28
C ASP A 202 -27.15 19.98 30.46
N SER A 203 -26.22 19.06 30.69
CA SER A 203 -25.20 19.18 31.73
C SER A 203 -24.16 20.26 31.45
N GLN A 204 -23.97 20.63 30.21
CA GLN A 204 -22.97 21.60 29.71
C GLN A 204 -23.62 22.83 29.11
N ASP A 205 -24.93 22.81 28.84
CA ASP A 205 -25.68 23.90 28.25
C ASP A 205 -26.12 24.92 29.31
N THR A 206 -25.99 26.19 28.97
CA THR A 206 -26.39 27.32 29.78
C THR A 206 -27.76 27.90 29.39
N ASP A 207 -28.33 27.48 28.24
CA ASP A 207 -29.62 27.95 27.70
C ASP A 207 -30.39 26.73 27.11
N LYS A 208 -30.72 25.76 27.96
CA LYS A 208 -31.29 24.44 27.63
C LYS A 208 -32.61 24.45 26.86
N ASN A 209 -33.14 25.60 26.59
CA ASN A 209 -34.36 25.76 25.82
C ASN A 209 -34.19 26.65 24.61
N ASN A 210 -32.98 27.15 24.35
CA ASN A 210 -32.55 27.97 23.20
C ASN A 210 -33.44 29.21 23.00
N ASP A 211 -33.90 29.81 24.13
CA ASP A 211 -34.74 31.02 24.07
C ASP A 211 -33.94 32.34 24.02
N GLY A 212 -32.61 32.24 24.05
CA GLY A 212 -31.64 33.31 23.97
C GLY A 212 -31.29 33.94 25.31
N PHE A 213 -31.69 33.32 26.41
CA PHE A 213 -31.36 33.72 27.76
C PHE A 213 -30.83 32.58 28.59
N PRO A 214 -29.72 32.75 29.30
CA PRO A 214 -29.21 31.69 30.16
C PRO A 214 -30.24 31.22 31.20
N ASP A 215 -30.34 29.92 31.47
CA ASP A 215 -31.29 29.31 32.38
C ASP A 215 -31.14 29.78 33.83
N ASP A 216 -29.97 30.28 34.21
CA ASP A 216 -29.67 30.82 35.52
C ASP A 216 -30.21 32.25 35.73
N GLN A 217 -30.79 32.84 34.68
CA GLN A 217 -31.34 34.19 34.73
C GLN A 217 -32.86 34.21 34.80
N ILE A 218 -33.40 34.73 35.90
CA ILE A 218 -34.82 35.11 36.00
C ILE A 218 -35.04 36.43 35.33
N ILE A 219 -35.60 36.41 34.12
CA ILE A 219 -35.95 37.67 33.42
C ILE A 219 -37.34 38.10 33.85
N VAL A 220 -37.37 39.12 34.61
CA VAL A 220 -38.63 39.80 34.97
C VAL A 220 -38.89 40.89 33.97
N SER A 221 -39.61 40.61 32.88
CA SER A 221 -40.05 41.64 31.95
C SER A 221 -41.32 42.33 32.50
N SER A 222 -41.16 43.36 33.25
CA SER A 222 -42.29 44.25 33.54
C SER A 222 -41.89 45.73 33.55
N VAL A 223 -42.54 46.49 32.72
CA VAL A 223 -42.69 47.89 32.97
C VAL A 223 -43.91 48.04 33.88
N ILE A 224 -43.66 48.18 35.17
CA ILE A 224 -44.73 48.61 36.06
C ILE A 224 -45.03 50.06 35.72
N THR A 225 -46.16 50.35 35.09
CA THR A 225 -46.74 51.66 35.04
C THR A 225 -47.70 51.77 36.22
N PRO A 226 -47.27 52.39 37.32
CA PRO A 226 -48.17 52.61 38.44
C PRO A 226 -49.30 53.60 38.01
N ASN A 227 -50.57 53.22 38.32
CA ASN A 227 -51.78 54.02 38.20
C ASN A 227 -52.52 54.05 36.83
N GLN A 228 -52.84 52.90 36.26
CA GLN A 228 -54.06 52.85 35.43
C GLN A 228 -55.11 51.96 36.11
N PRO A 229 -56.25 52.49 36.53
CA PRO A 229 -57.31 51.67 37.16
C PRO A 229 -57.97 50.81 36.10
N GLY A 230 -57.86 49.48 36.25
CA GLY A 230 -58.55 48.47 35.42
C GLY A 230 -57.67 47.53 34.61
N ILE A 231 -56.36 47.52 34.78
CA ILE A 231 -55.46 46.52 34.17
C ILE A 231 -55.07 45.59 35.30
N GLU A 232 -55.45 44.29 35.15
CA GLU A 232 -54.88 43.24 35.96
C GLU A 232 -53.37 43.11 35.58
N GLU A 233 -52.51 43.39 36.54
CA GLU A 233 -51.05 43.19 36.37
C GLU A 233 -50.75 41.65 36.31
N THR A 234 -50.46 41.20 35.16
CA THR A 234 -49.93 39.79 34.98
C THR A 234 -48.42 39.84 34.87
N TRP A 235 -47.75 39.26 35.86
CA TRP A 235 -46.34 39.01 35.81
C TRP A 235 -46.10 37.83 34.90
N LYS A 236 -45.26 37.98 33.88
CA LYS A 236 -44.75 36.87 33.10
C LYS A 236 -43.34 36.61 33.58
N ILE A 237 -43.16 35.52 34.31
CA ILE A 237 -41.82 34.99 34.64
C ILE A 237 -41.48 34.02 33.53
N ILE A 238 -40.35 34.23 32.89
CA ILE A 238 -39.78 33.32 31.91
C ILE A 238 -38.78 32.45 32.67
N ASN A 239 -38.60 31.17 32.29
CA ASN A 239 -37.73 30.16 32.92
C ASN A 239 -38.16 29.74 34.35
N ILE A 240 -39.45 29.79 34.68
CA ILE A 240 -39.95 29.37 36.02
C ILE A 240 -39.86 27.87 36.28
N GLN A 241 -39.71 27.08 35.24
CA GLN A 241 -39.67 25.64 35.34
C GLN A 241 -38.33 25.10 35.92
N ASP A 242 -37.28 25.89 35.87
CA ASP A 242 -35.93 25.50 36.31
C ASP A 242 -35.70 25.86 37.82
N TYR A 243 -36.72 26.40 38.50
CA TYR A 243 -36.68 26.69 39.93
C TYR A 243 -37.70 25.82 40.67
N PRO A 244 -37.24 24.99 41.66
CA PRO A 244 -38.12 24.12 42.47
C PRO A 244 -39.13 24.90 43.33
#